data_c4ff3f39551cdeb49eebea5d0d9baca4
#
_entry.id   c4ff3f39551cdeb49eebea5d0d9baca4
#
_cell.length_a   1.000
_cell.length_b   1.000
_cell.length_c   1.000
_cell.angle_alpha   90.00
_cell.angle_beta   90.00
_cell.angle_gamma   90.00
#
_symmetry.space_group_name_H-M   'P 1'
#
loop_
_entity.id
_entity.type
_entity.pdbx_description
1 polymer ?
#
loop_
_entity_poly.entity_id
_entity_poly.type
_entity_poly.pdbx_seq_one_letter_code
_entity_poly.pdbx_strand_id
1 'polypeptide(L)'
;MKKDFVEIVVRVNDLDGCRIFYREVLQLGDPVLDSGFIASFRISGSAMLTLEKTDAPFLEHAGAATTWRFTTADLKGLRERMDCGGYELKPDPSGEFWRGTDPEGNVFLVCGERKAEED
;
A
#
# COMPACT_ATOMS: atom_id res chain seq x y z
N MET A 1 -27.77 4.66 11.07
CA MET A 1 -27.09 3.38 11.15
C MET A 1 -25.59 3.53 11.00
N LYS A 2 -24.88 2.90 11.88
CA LYS A 2 -23.43 2.96 11.83
C LYS A 2 -22.87 2.02 10.78
N LYS A 3 -21.93 2.51 10.03
CA LYS A 3 -21.29 1.71 9.02
C LYS A 3 -19.93 1.23 9.53
N ASP A 4 -19.70 -0.06 9.39
CA ASP A 4 -18.41 -0.62 9.74
C ASP A 4 -17.38 -0.23 8.72
N PHE A 5 -16.14 -0.05 9.18
CA PHE A 5 -15.05 0.15 8.23
C PHE A 5 -13.78 -0.46 8.79
N VAL A 6 -12.85 -0.71 7.90
CA VAL A 6 -11.57 -1.31 8.23
C VAL A 6 -10.48 -0.30 7.93
N GLU A 7 -9.55 -0.18 8.85
CA GLU A 7 -8.42 0.71 8.66
C GLU A 7 -7.14 -0.07 8.83
N ILE A 8 -6.27 0.01 7.82
CA ILE A 8 -4.94 -0.57 7.88
C ILE A 8 -4.00 0.57 8.19
N VAL A 9 -3.24 0.43 9.27
CA VAL A 9 -2.33 1.49 9.69
C VAL A 9 -0.90 1.06 9.40
N VAL A 10 -0.18 1.90 8.67
CA VAL A 10 1.23 1.68 8.34
C VAL A 10 2.01 2.83 8.95
N ARG A 11 2.95 2.51 9.83
CA ARG A 11 3.75 3.53 10.48
C ARG A 11 4.99 3.83 9.68
N VAL A 12 5.28 5.11 9.53
CA VAL A 12 6.38 5.57 8.69
C VAL A 12 7.11 6.71 9.38
N ASN A 13 8.39 6.85 9.10
CA ASN A 13 9.17 7.99 9.61
C ASN A 13 9.05 9.17 8.65
N ASP A 14 9.16 8.92 7.36
CA ASP A 14 9.08 9.96 6.33
C ASP A 14 7.70 9.95 5.72
N LEU A 15 6.78 10.66 6.37
CA LEU A 15 5.40 10.68 5.90
C LEU A 15 5.28 11.32 4.52
N ASP A 16 6.04 12.38 4.26
CA ASP A 16 5.94 13.06 2.97
C ASP A 16 6.35 12.16 1.81
N GLY A 17 7.47 11.46 1.97
CA GLY A 17 7.93 10.55 0.93
C GLY A 17 6.98 9.39 0.73
N CYS A 18 6.46 8.83 1.82
CA CYS A 18 5.53 7.71 1.71
C CYS A 18 4.20 8.15 1.13
N ARG A 19 3.74 9.37 1.48
CA ARG A 19 2.51 9.90 0.91
C ARG A 19 2.59 9.92 -0.62
N ILE A 20 3.73 10.36 -1.14
CA ILE A 20 3.91 10.42 -2.59
C ILE A 20 3.90 9.02 -3.19
N PHE A 21 4.57 8.06 -2.54
CA PHE A 21 4.60 6.69 -3.03
C PHE A 21 3.19 6.10 -3.13
N TYR A 22 2.41 6.22 -2.07
CA TYR A 22 1.07 5.63 -2.06
C TYR A 22 0.13 6.34 -3.02
N ARG A 23 0.28 7.65 -3.16
CA ARG A 23 -0.57 8.40 -4.07
C ARG A 23 -0.19 8.14 -5.53
N GLU A 24 1.10 8.17 -5.85
CA GLU A 24 1.55 8.16 -7.24
C GLU A 24 1.92 6.77 -7.75
N VAL A 25 2.69 6.02 -6.98
CA VAL A 25 3.16 4.70 -7.44
C VAL A 25 2.06 3.67 -7.31
N LEU A 26 1.44 3.56 -6.14
CA LEU A 26 0.31 2.66 -5.95
C LEU A 26 -0.98 3.23 -6.50
N GLN A 27 -1.00 4.52 -6.80
CA GLN A 27 -2.15 5.22 -7.40
C GLN A 27 -3.42 5.09 -6.57
N LEU A 28 -3.27 5.27 -5.27
CA LEU A 28 -4.44 5.28 -4.41
C LEU A 28 -5.23 6.59 -4.48
N GLY A 29 -4.69 7.58 -5.22
CA GLY A 29 -5.34 8.86 -5.34
C GLY A 29 -5.00 9.78 -4.18
N ASP A 30 -5.64 10.93 -4.15
CA ASP A 30 -5.38 11.88 -3.06
C ASP A 30 -5.93 11.35 -1.75
N PRO A 31 -5.21 11.57 -0.63
CA PRO A 31 -5.72 11.12 0.65
C PRO A 31 -6.99 11.89 1.03
N VAL A 32 -7.90 11.20 1.71
CA VAL A 32 -9.13 11.83 2.17
C VAL A 32 -8.93 12.56 3.50
N LEU A 33 -7.90 12.19 4.24
CA LEU A 33 -7.43 12.92 5.42
C LEU A 33 -5.95 13.13 5.23
N ASP A 34 -5.46 14.32 5.47
CA ASP A 34 -4.07 14.65 5.19
C ASP A 34 -3.61 15.73 6.14
N SER A 35 -2.59 15.43 6.92
CA SER A 35 -2.03 16.37 7.87
C SER A 35 -0.54 16.11 7.98
N GLY A 36 0.12 16.81 8.91
CA GLY A 36 1.53 16.57 9.14
C GLY A 36 1.80 15.27 9.87
N PHE A 37 0.76 14.58 10.33
CA PHE A 37 0.93 13.37 11.15
C PHE A 37 0.31 12.14 10.53
N ILE A 38 -0.69 12.28 9.69
CA ILE A 38 -1.34 11.13 9.03
C ILE A 38 -1.73 11.48 7.62
N ALA A 39 -1.82 10.45 6.80
CA ALA A 39 -2.40 10.53 5.46
C ALA A 39 -3.23 9.28 5.28
N SER A 40 -4.54 9.44 5.08
CA SER A 40 -5.45 8.31 4.97
C SER A 40 -6.00 8.22 3.56
N PHE A 41 -5.86 7.06 2.95
CA PHE A 41 -6.29 6.81 1.59
C PHE A 41 -7.45 5.83 1.60
N ARG A 42 -8.49 6.13 0.83
CA ARG A 42 -9.58 5.17 0.66
C ARG A 42 -9.15 4.12 -0.36
N ILE A 43 -9.11 2.86 0.06
CA ILE A 43 -8.67 1.79 -0.84
C ILE A 43 -9.84 0.97 -1.38
N SER A 44 -10.98 1.02 -0.73
CA SER A 44 -12.21 0.49 -1.29
C SER A 44 -13.33 0.96 -0.38
N GLY A 45 -14.56 0.78 -0.80
CA GLY A 45 -15.76 1.20 -0.10
C GLY A 45 -15.58 1.69 1.34
N SER A 46 -15.45 0.76 2.26
CA SER A 46 -15.31 1.10 3.68
C SER A 46 -13.93 0.76 4.22
N ALA A 47 -12.93 0.66 3.36
CA ALA A 47 -11.57 0.34 3.79
C ALA A 47 -10.63 1.51 3.55
N MET A 48 -9.79 1.77 4.54
CA MET A 48 -8.83 2.88 4.49
C MET A 48 -7.43 2.35 4.77
N LEU A 49 -6.46 2.92 4.09
CA LEU A 49 -5.05 2.72 4.41
C LEU A 49 -4.53 4.04 4.98
N THR A 50 -4.04 4.00 6.20
CA THR A 50 -3.59 5.21 6.88
C THR A 50 -2.09 5.13 7.15
N LEU A 51 -1.36 6.11 6.66
CA LEU A 51 0.04 6.28 7.00
C LEU A 51 0.10 7.13 8.25
N GLU A 52 0.79 6.64 9.26
CA GLU A 52 0.88 7.34 10.54
C GLU A 52 2.35 7.63 10.82
N LYS A 53 2.67 8.91 11.00
CA LYS A 53 4.04 9.30 11.26
C LYS A 53 4.45 8.84 12.65
N THR A 54 5.65 8.29 12.76
CA THR A 54 6.20 7.86 14.03
C THR A 54 7.66 8.27 14.10
N ASP A 55 8.13 8.52 15.32
CA ASP A 55 9.54 8.77 15.55
C ASP A 55 10.27 7.52 16.00
N ALA A 56 9.57 6.39 16.04
CA ALA A 56 10.19 5.12 16.41
C ALA A 56 11.28 4.76 15.41
N PRO A 57 12.35 4.10 15.85
CA PRO A 57 13.38 3.67 14.92
C PRO A 57 12.82 2.77 13.84
N PHE A 58 13.39 2.88 12.63
CA PHE A 58 12.96 2.09 11.51
C PHE A 58 12.81 0.61 11.86
N LEU A 59 13.78 0.08 12.61
CA LEU A 59 13.78 -1.34 12.93
C LEU A 59 12.64 -1.75 13.84
N GLU A 60 12.00 -0.79 14.49
CA GLU A 60 10.90 -1.10 15.39
C GLU A 60 9.56 -1.20 14.68
N HIS A 61 9.45 -0.66 13.47
CA HIS A 61 8.19 -0.73 12.76
C HIS A 61 8.30 -1.42 11.40
N ALA A 62 9.44 -1.34 10.74
CA ALA A 62 9.58 -1.97 9.44
C ALA A 62 9.63 -3.48 9.60
N GLY A 63 9.02 -4.20 8.69
CA GLY A 63 9.03 -5.64 8.75
C GLY A 63 8.11 -6.21 9.81
N ALA A 64 7.21 -5.39 10.33
CA ALA A 64 6.23 -5.86 11.29
C ALA A 64 5.42 -7.00 10.70
N ALA A 65 4.78 -7.78 11.56
CA ALA A 65 4.03 -8.95 11.11
C ALA A 65 2.89 -8.61 10.18
N THR A 66 2.38 -7.40 10.24
CA THR A 66 1.21 -7.03 9.45
C THR A 66 1.60 -6.75 8.01
N THR A 67 0.92 -7.42 7.09
CA THR A 67 1.10 -7.22 5.66
C THR A 67 -0.30 -7.10 5.08
N TRP A 68 -0.49 -6.17 4.17
CA TRP A 68 -1.81 -6.03 3.54
C TRP A 68 -1.74 -6.46 2.09
N ARG A 69 -2.89 -6.83 1.56
CA ARG A 69 -3.02 -7.32 0.20
C ARG A 69 -4.10 -6.55 -0.52
N PHE A 70 -3.92 -6.39 -1.82
CA PHE A 70 -4.96 -5.75 -2.62
C PHE A 70 -4.91 -6.27 -4.05
N THR A 71 -6.00 -6.02 -4.78
CA THR A 71 -6.04 -6.33 -6.20
C THR A 71 -5.99 -5.03 -6.97
N THR A 72 -5.43 -5.09 -8.16
CA THR A 72 -5.36 -3.93 -9.02
C THR A 72 -5.86 -4.29 -10.41
N ALA A 73 -6.56 -3.37 -11.04
CA ALA A 73 -7.01 -3.56 -12.41
C ALA A 73 -5.87 -3.41 -13.41
N ASP A 74 -4.74 -2.83 -12.98
CA ASP A 74 -3.63 -2.53 -13.89
C ASP A 74 -2.32 -2.98 -13.27
N LEU A 75 -2.15 -4.30 -13.16
CA LEU A 75 -0.92 -4.84 -12.59
C LEU A 75 0.30 -4.48 -13.42
N LYS A 76 0.15 -4.48 -14.74
CA LYS A 76 1.27 -4.15 -15.60
C LYS A 76 1.74 -2.72 -15.37
N GLY A 77 0.81 -1.79 -15.27
CA GLY A 77 1.16 -0.40 -15.00
C GLY A 77 1.82 -0.22 -13.66
N LEU A 78 1.33 -0.94 -12.65
CA LEU A 78 1.95 -0.89 -11.33
C LEU A 78 3.38 -1.38 -11.37
N ARG A 79 3.61 -2.50 -12.06
CA ARG A 79 4.96 -3.04 -12.19
C ARG A 79 5.89 -2.03 -12.87
N GLU A 80 5.40 -1.36 -13.89
CA GLU A 80 6.19 -0.35 -14.59
C GLU A 80 6.51 0.84 -13.70
N ARG A 81 5.55 1.30 -12.93
CA ARG A 81 5.77 2.43 -12.02
C ARG A 81 6.76 2.07 -10.91
N MET A 82 6.65 0.85 -10.37
CA MET A 82 7.59 0.39 -9.35
C MET A 82 8.98 0.34 -9.93
N ASP A 83 9.12 -0.24 -11.12
CA ASP A 83 10.42 -0.37 -11.75
C ASP A 83 11.02 1.00 -12.05
N CYS A 84 10.24 1.92 -12.57
CA CYS A 84 10.72 3.27 -12.86
C CYS A 84 11.18 4.00 -11.62
N GLY A 85 10.53 3.74 -10.49
CA GLY A 85 10.89 4.37 -9.23
C GLY A 85 12.03 3.67 -8.50
N GLY A 86 12.51 2.56 -9.04
CA GLY A 86 13.56 1.80 -8.39
C GLY A 86 13.06 0.94 -7.24
N TYR A 87 11.77 0.66 -7.21
CA TYR A 87 11.19 -0.19 -6.18
C TYR A 87 11.07 -1.62 -6.67
N GLU A 88 11.27 -2.54 -5.77
CA GLU A 88 11.25 -3.94 -6.11
C GLU A 88 9.84 -4.52 -6.01
N LEU A 89 9.47 -5.31 -7.02
CA LEU A 89 8.20 -6.03 -7.00
C LEU A 89 8.49 -7.41 -7.56
N LYS A 90 8.41 -8.42 -6.70
CA LYS A 90 8.81 -9.79 -7.03
C LYS A 90 7.64 -10.75 -6.89
N PRO A 91 7.65 -11.85 -7.64
CA PRO A 91 6.64 -12.89 -7.41
C PRO A 91 6.75 -13.43 -6.00
N ASP A 92 5.62 -13.54 -5.32
CA ASP A 92 5.58 -14.16 -4.01
C ASP A 92 5.75 -15.67 -4.16
N PRO A 93 6.38 -16.35 -3.20
CA PRO A 93 6.55 -17.80 -3.30
C PRO A 93 5.26 -18.58 -3.49
N SER A 94 4.13 -18.04 -3.05
CA SER A 94 2.84 -18.71 -3.26
C SER A 94 2.48 -18.80 -4.75
N GLY A 95 3.03 -17.90 -5.57
CA GLY A 95 2.73 -17.88 -6.99
C GLY A 95 1.47 -17.10 -7.35
N GLU A 96 0.73 -16.63 -6.37
CA GLU A 96 -0.53 -15.93 -6.63
C GLU A 96 -0.42 -14.42 -6.53
N PHE A 97 0.61 -13.95 -5.86
CA PHE A 97 0.76 -12.53 -5.58
C PHE A 97 2.14 -12.04 -5.98
N TRP A 98 2.24 -10.74 -6.14
CA TRP A 98 3.51 -10.05 -6.24
C TRP A 98 3.77 -9.36 -4.93
N ARG A 99 5.00 -9.38 -4.48
CA ARG A 99 5.39 -8.83 -3.20
C ARG A 99 6.24 -7.59 -3.40
N GLY A 100 5.84 -6.49 -2.77
CA GLY A 100 6.58 -5.25 -2.88
C GLY A 100 6.73 -4.59 -1.52
N THR A 101 7.54 -3.54 -1.48
CA THR A 101 7.71 -2.75 -0.27
C THR A 101 7.55 -1.28 -0.59
N ASP A 102 7.09 -0.53 0.40
CA ASP A 102 7.07 0.92 0.27
C ASP A 102 8.48 1.46 0.55
N PRO A 103 8.69 2.78 0.47
CA PRO A 103 10.04 3.33 0.65
C PRO A 103 10.68 3.01 1.99
N GLU A 104 9.91 2.61 2.98
CA GLU A 104 10.45 2.28 4.30
C GLU A 104 10.43 0.80 4.61
N GLY A 105 10.18 -0.03 3.59
CA GLY A 105 10.26 -1.46 3.78
C GLY A 105 9.00 -2.14 4.26
N ASN A 106 7.89 -1.40 4.36
CA ASN A 106 6.62 -2.02 4.74
C ASN A 106 6.11 -2.84 3.57
N VAL A 107 5.76 -4.09 3.84
CA VAL A 107 5.44 -5.06 2.81
C VAL A 107 3.97 -5.03 2.40
N PHE A 108 3.72 -5.16 1.11
CA PHE A 108 2.37 -5.37 0.61
C PHE A 108 2.39 -6.49 -0.43
N LEU A 109 1.23 -7.10 -0.64
CA LEU A 109 1.06 -8.11 -1.67
C LEU A 109 -0.03 -7.62 -2.63
N VAL A 110 0.19 -7.86 -3.92
CA VAL A 110 -0.77 -7.41 -4.92
C VAL A 110 -0.95 -8.47 -5.98
N CYS A 111 -2.17 -8.56 -6.51
CA CYS A 111 -2.45 -9.40 -7.65
C CYS A 111 -3.34 -8.64 -8.63
N GLY A 112 -3.38 -9.12 -9.87
CA GLY A 112 -4.25 -8.53 -10.86
C GLY A 112 -5.68 -8.95 -10.62
N GLU A 113 -6.60 -8.14 -11.12
CA GLU A 113 -8.01 -8.46 -11.04
C GLU A 113 -8.32 -9.69 -11.86
N ARG A 114 -9.13 -10.59 -11.29
CA ARG A 114 -9.55 -11.79 -12.02
C ARG A 114 -10.79 -11.44 -12.83
N LYS A 115 -10.79 -11.87 -14.07
CA LYS A 115 -11.96 -11.68 -14.92
C LYS A 115 -12.95 -12.82 -14.69
N ALA A 116 -14.23 -12.46 -14.66
CA ALA A 116 -15.26 -13.45 -14.35
C ALA A 116 -15.28 -14.60 -15.36
N GLU A 117 -15.04 -14.30 -16.62
CA GLU A 117 -15.11 -15.33 -17.66
C GLU A 117 -13.92 -16.27 -17.66
N GLU A 118 -12.98 -16.06 -16.77
CA GLU A 118 -11.82 -16.94 -16.67
C GLU A 118 -12.02 -18.07 -15.68
N ASP A 119 -13.16 -18.11 -15.07
CA ASP A 119 -13.47 -19.12 -14.07
C ASP A 119 -13.66 -20.52 -14.69
#